data_0b62fdf8d1695f67a060b3dd2b076bfe
#
_entry.id   0b62fdf8d1695f67a060b3dd2b076bfe
#
_cell.length_a   1.000
_cell.length_b   1.000
_cell.length_c   1.000
_cell.angle_alpha   90.00
_cell.angle_beta   90.00
_cell.angle_gamma   90.00
#
_symmetry.space_group_name_H-M   'P 1'
#
loop_
_entity.id
_entity.type
_entity.pdbx_description
1 polymer ?
#
loop_
_entity_poly.entity_id
_entity_poly.type
_entity_poly.pdbx_seq_one_letter_code
_entity_poly.pdbx_strand_id
1 'polypeptide(L)'
;MKKKNEKNKNPKNEAVKWFFTIFIVTFILSMTFSYISTTSINGLATLPALIVLIVVIFVGVVFDIVGVAITCATEQEFHAMASKKIKGAKTAIKLIRSAPKVSNICNDVIGDICGVLSGAISAMLTVKITQSIGLNFDIQFIMSALVASITVGGKALGKNFAKTKCTNIIYAVAKVLSIFEK
;
A
#
# COMPACT_ATOMS: atom_id res chain seq x y z
N MET A 1 16.30 16.67 -41.40
CA MET A 1 15.08 15.98 -40.95
C MET A 1 15.40 14.57 -40.52
N LYS A 2 15.59 14.30 -39.24
CA LYS A 2 15.78 12.94 -38.71
C LYS A 2 14.42 12.43 -38.20
N LYS A 3 13.79 11.52 -38.96
CA LYS A 3 12.61 10.77 -38.51
C LYS A 3 13.03 9.92 -37.29
N LYS A 4 12.51 10.27 -36.12
CA LYS A 4 12.62 9.49 -34.90
C LYS A 4 11.81 8.21 -35.12
N ASN A 5 12.50 7.06 -35.18
CA ASN A 5 11.91 5.73 -35.24
C ASN A 5 11.01 5.54 -34.00
N GLU A 6 9.71 5.76 -34.14
CA GLU A 6 8.70 5.22 -33.21
C GLU A 6 8.75 3.70 -33.37
N LYS A 7 9.49 3.04 -32.50
CA LYS A 7 9.43 1.58 -32.33
C LYS A 7 7.98 1.24 -32.04
N ASN A 8 7.38 0.53 -32.98
CA ASN A 8 6.05 -0.08 -32.91
C ASN A 8 6.02 -1.00 -31.66
N LYS A 9 5.66 -0.42 -30.52
CA LYS A 9 5.60 -1.14 -29.24
C LYS A 9 4.31 -1.92 -29.21
N ASN A 10 4.39 -3.21 -29.42
CA ASN A 10 3.24 -4.13 -29.37
C ASN A 10 2.64 -4.06 -27.94
N PRO A 11 1.40 -3.56 -27.74
CA PRO A 11 0.83 -3.30 -26.43
C PRO A 11 0.77 -4.57 -25.56
N LYS A 12 0.66 -5.75 -26.18
CA LYS A 12 0.74 -7.05 -25.48
C LYS A 12 2.11 -7.29 -24.84
N ASN A 13 3.19 -6.93 -25.51
CA ASN A 13 4.55 -7.12 -24.97
C ASN A 13 4.84 -6.16 -23.81
N GLU A 14 4.27 -4.96 -23.79
CA GLU A 14 4.39 -4.03 -22.66
C GLU A 14 3.61 -4.51 -21.46
N ALA A 15 2.39 -5.01 -21.64
CA ALA A 15 1.60 -5.58 -20.55
C ALA A 15 2.27 -6.81 -19.92
N VAL A 16 2.83 -7.70 -20.72
CA VAL A 16 3.58 -8.87 -20.23
C VAL A 16 4.83 -8.46 -19.46
N LYS A 17 5.63 -7.51 -20.01
CA LYS A 17 6.79 -6.98 -19.27
C LYS A 17 6.40 -6.33 -17.96
N TRP A 18 5.32 -5.57 -17.94
CA TRP A 18 4.78 -4.94 -16.74
C TRP A 18 4.36 -5.97 -15.71
N PHE A 19 3.67 -7.03 -16.14
CA PHE A 19 3.30 -8.17 -15.28
C PHE A 19 4.53 -8.80 -14.61
N PHE A 20 5.53 -9.20 -15.41
CA PHE A 20 6.74 -9.82 -14.85
C PHE A 20 7.51 -8.87 -13.94
N THR A 21 7.55 -7.58 -14.24
CA THR A 21 8.21 -6.59 -13.38
C THR A 21 7.52 -6.50 -12.03
N ILE A 22 6.20 -6.35 -12.00
CA ILE A 22 5.44 -6.31 -10.74
C ILE A 22 5.59 -7.63 -9.98
N PHE A 23 5.47 -8.77 -10.67
CA PHE A 23 5.60 -10.10 -10.06
C PHE A 23 6.94 -10.26 -9.34
N ILE A 24 8.06 -9.95 -10.01
CA ILE A 24 9.39 -10.08 -9.43
C ILE A 24 9.59 -9.08 -8.27
N VAL A 25 9.19 -7.84 -8.45
CA VAL A 25 9.31 -6.80 -7.41
C VAL A 25 8.49 -7.18 -6.19
N THR A 26 7.23 -7.58 -6.37
CA THR A 26 6.36 -7.99 -5.26
C THR A 26 6.89 -9.24 -4.57
N PHE A 27 7.40 -10.22 -5.32
CA PHE A 27 8.00 -11.43 -4.76
C PHE A 27 9.20 -11.12 -3.86
N ILE A 28 10.16 -10.31 -4.36
CA ILE A 28 11.35 -9.92 -3.60
C ILE A 28 10.96 -9.13 -2.35
N LEU A 29 10.07 -8.14 -2.49
CA LEU A 29 9.61 -7.33 -1.37
C LEU A 29 8.88 -8.18 -0.33
N SER A 30 7.94 -9.02 -0.74
CA SER A 30 7.19 -9.90 0.17
C SER A 30 8.11 -10.86 0.91
N MET A 31 9.09 -11.47 0.21
CA MET A 31 10.07 -12.36 0.82
C MET A 31 10.91 -11.62 1.87
N THR A 32 11.42 -10.44 1.52
CA THR A 32 12.26 -9.62 2.41
C THR A 32 11.48 -9.18 3.66
N PHE A 33 10.29 -8.62 3.47
CA PHE A 33 9.45 -8.18 4.59
C PHE A 33 8.99 -9.33 5.45
N SER A 34 8.61 -10.47 4.86
CA SER A 34 8.21 -11.67 5.60
C SER A 34 9.36 -12.21 6.45
N TYR A 35 10.57 -12.27 5.89
CA TYR A 35 11.76 -12.70 6.62
C TYR A 35 12.07 -11.76 7.81
N ILE A 36 12.11 -10.44 7.57
CA ILE A 36 12.37 -9.45 8.62
C ILE A 36 11.29 -9.53 9.70
N SER A 37 10.02 -9.60 9.31
CA SER A 37 8.89 -9.68 10.24
C SER A 37 8.97 -10.93 11.11
N THR A 38 9.18 -12.09 10.50
CA THR A 38 9.25 -13.38 11.23
C THR A 38 10.42 -13.38 12.22
N THR A 39 11.59 -12.94 11.79
CA THR A 39 12.78 -12.91 12.64
C THR A 39 12.63 -11.91 13.80
N SER A 40 12.07 -10.73 13.53
CA SER A 40 11.85 -9.70 14.55
C SER A 40 10.79 -10.11 15.58
N ILE A 41 9.69 -10.73 15.13
CA ILE A 41 8.55 -11.05 16.00
C ILE A 41 8.81 -12.28 16.86
N ASN A 42 9.63 -13.24 16.40
CA ASN A 42 9.96 -14.43 17.19
C ASN A 42 10.60 -14.07 18.54
N GLY A 43 11.40 -13.02 18.61
CA GLY A 43 12.04 -12.53 19.83
C GLY A 43 11.19 -11.58 20.68
N LEU A 44 10.05 -11.07 20.15
CA LEU A 44 9.21 -10.11 20.86
C LEU A 44 8.21 -10.77 21.81
N ALA A 45 7.90 -10.10 22.92
CA ALA A 45 6.76 -10.45 23.75
C ALA A 45 5.43 -10.24 22.97
N THR A 46 4.33 -10.81 23.47
CA THR A 46 3.02 -10.75 22.80
C THR A 46 2.51 -9.32 22.56
N LEU A 47 2.70 -8.43 23.54
CA LEU A 47 2.21 -7.06 23.45
C LEU A 47 2.92 -6.23 22.35
N PRO A 48 4.26 -6.18 22.24
CA PRO A 48 4.94 -5.52 21.13
C PRO A 48 4.57 -6.12 19.76
N ALA A 49 4.41 -7.43 19.65
CA ALA A 49 4.00 -8.06 18.40
C ALA A 49 2.58 -7.64 17.96
N LEU A 50 1.66 -7.44 18.90
CA LEU A 50 0.33 -6.91 18.64
C LEU A 50 0.39 -5.46 18.11
N ILE A 51 1.25 -4.63 18.69
CA ILE A 51 1.45 -3.25 18.22
C ILE A 51 1.97 -3.25 16.76
N VAL A 52 2.95 -4.10 16.46
CA VAL A 52 3.47 -4.23 15.09
C VAL A 52 2.36 -4.67 14.11
N LEU A 53 1.50 -5.61 14.50
CA LEU A 53 0.36 -6.04 13.71
C LEU A 53 -0.56 -4.86 13.37
N ILE A 54 -0.94 -4.07 14.36
CA ILE A 54 -1.81 -2.90 14.18
C ILE A 54 -1.16 -1.87 13.25
N VAL A 55 0.13 -1.60 13.42
CA VAL A 55 0.88 -0.66 12.56
C VAL A 55 0.91 -1.15 11.12
N VAL A 56 1.17 -2.43 10.88
CA VAL A 56 1.19 -3.01 9.52
C VAL A 56 -0.18 -2.89 8.85
N ILE A 57 -1.26 -3.21 9.57
CA ILE A 57 -2.63 -3.05 9.05
C ILE A 57 -2.90 -1.58 8.71
N PHE A 58 -2.55 -0.66 9.61
CA PHE A 58 -2.76 0.77 9.40
C PHE A 58 -2.00 1.30 8.18
N VAL A 59 -0.73 0.90 8.02
CA VAL A 59 0.06 1.25 6.83
C VAL A 59 -0.61 0.75 5.56
N GLY A 60 -1.05 -0.51 5.53
CA GLY A 60 -1.77 -1.07 4.39
C GLY A 60 -3.04 -0.29 4.04
N VAL A 61 -3.84 0.10 5.03
CA VAL A 61 -5.05 0.92 4.83
C VAL A 61 -4.71 2.30 4.30
N VAL A 62 -3.66 2.96 4.82
CA VAL A 62 -3.24 4.30 4.36
C VAL A 62 -2.78 4.26 2.90
N PHE A 63 -2.00 3.27 2.50
CA PHE A 63 -1.58 3.13 1.11
C PHE A 63 -2.76 2.82 0.17
N ASP A 64 -3.73 2.03 0.63
CA ASP A 64 -4.96 1.76 -0.12
C ASP A 64 -5.80 3.05 -0.31
N ILE A 65 -5.88 3.91 0.71
CA ILE A 65 -6.51 5.23 0.62
C ILE A 65 -5.82 6.10 -0.43
N VAL A 66 -4.49 6.18 -0.43
CA VAL A 66 -3.72 6.96 -1.40
C VAL A 66 -3.92 6.43 -2.81
N GLY A 67 -3.88 5.10 -2.99
CA GLY A 67 -4.08 4.46 -4.28
C GLY A 67 -5.48 4.71 -4.87
N VAL A 68 -6.52 4.77 -4.05
CA VAL A 68 -7.87 5.14 -4.50
C VAL A 68 -7.98 6.65 -4.74
N ALA A 69 -7.42 7.48 -3.84
CA ALA A 69 -7.50 8.93 -3.98
C ALA A 69 -6.88 9.43 -5.30
N ILE A 70 -5.76 8.82 -5.73
CA ILE A 70 -5.08 9.26 -6.96
C ILE A 70 -5.90 8.98 -8.22
N THR A 71 -6.74 7.96 -8.22
CA THR A 71 -7.62 7.65 -9.37
C THR A 71 -8.85 8.56 -9.43
N CYS A 72 -9.21 9.20 -8.32
CA CYS A 72 -10.36 10.10 -8.21
C CYS A 72 -9.98 11.58 -8.37
N ALA A 73 -8.71 11.94 -8.14
CA ALA A 73 -8.25 13.32 -8.21
C ALA A 73 -8.16 13.81 -9.66
N THR A 74 -8.51 15.07 -9.90
CA THR A 74 -8.48 15.70 -11.22
C THR A 74 -7.28 16.64 -11.35
N GLU A 75 -6.65 16.68 -12.55
CA GLU A 75 -5.54 17.60 -12.81
C GLU A 75 -5.96 19.08 -12.70
N GLN A 76 -7.21 19.39 -13.00
CA GLN A 76 -7.69 20.76 -13.13
C GLN A 76 -7.51 21.58 -11.84
N GLU A 77 -7.81 20.97 -10.68
CA GLU A 77 -7.63 21.61 -9.37
C GLU A 77 -6.16 21.89 -9.07
N PHE A 78 -5.28 20.96 -9.45
CA PHE A 78 -3.84 21.11 -9.23
C PHE A 78 -3.18 22.08 -10.21
N HIS A 79 -3.72 22.25 -11.41
CA HIS A 79 -3.29 23.33 -12.32
C HIS A 79 -3.60 24.72 -11.74
N ALA A 80 -4.78 24.89 -11.12
CA ALA A 80 -5.13 26.12 -10.42
C ALA A 80 -4.21 26.38 -9.20
N MET A 81 -3.80 25.33 -8.48
CA MET A 81 -2.80 25.46 -7.40
C MET A 81 -1.39 25.76 -7.93
N ALA A 82 -1.01 25.18 -9.06
CA ALA A 82 0.31 25.38 -9.67
C ALA A 82 0.47 26.80 -10.21
N SER A 83 -0.58 27.43 -10.76
CA SER A 83 -0.57 28.82 -11.20
C SER A 83 -0.32 29.79 -10.03
N LYS A 84 -0.81 29.43 -8.83
CA LYS A 84 -0.54 30.16 -7.58
C LYS A 84 0.79 29.80 -6.94
N LYS A 85 1.66 29.03 -7.62
CA LYS A 85 2.99 28.58 -7.12
C LYS A 85 2.94 27.82 -5.79
N ILE A 86 1.85 27.12 -5.51
CA ILE A 86 1.70 26.31 -4.29
C ILE A 86 2.66 25.13 -4.37
N LYS A 87 3.47 24.92 -3.31
CA LYS A 87 4.43 23.81 -3.24
C LYS A 87 3.70 22.46 -3.31
N GLY A 88 4.24 21.52 -4.09
CA GLY A 88 3.67 20.19 -4.28
C GLY A 88 2.65 20.09 -5.43
N ALA A 89 2.08 21.19 -5.93
CA ALA A 89 1.08 21.15 -7.00
C ALA A 89 1.63 20.54 -8.30
N LYS A 90 2.87 20.84 -8.69
CA LYS A 90 3.52 20.22 -9.85
C LYS A 90 3.76 18.73 -9.68
N THR A 91 4.17 18.30 -8.49
CA THR A 91 4.36 16.89 -8.15
C THR A 91 3.03 16.15 -8.16
N ALA A 92 1.94 16.75 -7.64
CA ALA A 92 0.59 16.19 -7.73
C ALA A 92 0.14 15.95 -9.17
N ILE A 93 0.37 16.90 -10.08
CA ILE A 93 0.05 16.73 -11.51
C ILE A 93 0.83 15.55 -12.11
N LYS A 94 2.13 15.41 -11.80
CA LYS A 94 2.93 14.27 -12.27
C LYS A 94 2.37 12.94 -11.75
N LEU A 95 1.98 12.89 -10.48
CA LEU A 95 1.37 11.71 -9.87
C LEU A 95 0.05 11.32 -10.55
N ILE A 96 -0.84 12.29 -10.77
CA ILE A 96 -2.15 12.05 -11.41
C ILE A 96 -1.98 11.57 -12.84
N ARG A 97 -1.02 12.09 -13.60
CA ARG A 97 -0.70 11.61 -14.96
C ARG A 97 -0.23 10.16 -14.99
N SER A 98 0.33 9.69 -13.91
CA SER A 98 0.73 8.29 -13.73
C SER A 98 -0.20 7.52 -12.78
N ALA A 99 -1.43 8.00 -12.57
CA ALA A 99 -2.39 7.45 -11.61
C ALA A 99 -2.54 5.92 -11.69
N PRO A 100 -2.69 5.26 -12.85
CA PRO A 100 -2.81 3.81 -12.89
C PRO A 100 -1.59 3.09 -12.31
N LYS A 101 -0.37 3.57 -12.58
CA LYS A 101 0.85 2.96 -12.06
C LYS A 101 1.00 3.16 -10.55
N VAL A 102 0.72 4.38 -10.07
CA VAL A 102 0.83 4.72 -8.64
C VAL A 102 -0.24 3.99 -7.85
N SER A 103 -1.48 3.93 -8.36
CA SER A 103 -2.58 3.18 -7.73
C SER A 103 -2.24 1.70 -7.59
N ASN A 104 -1.75 1.06 -8.66
CA ASN A 104 -1.36 -0.34 -8.62
C ASN A 104 -0.23 -0.60 -7.60
N ILE A 105 0.77 0.27 -7.52
CA ILE A 105 1.84 0.11 -6.53
C ILE A 105 1.30 0.26 -5.12
N CYS A 106 0.45 1.25 -4.86
CA CYS A 106 -0.09 1.49 -3.53
C CYS A 106 -1.06 0.39 -3.08
N ASN A 107 -2.00 0.00 -3.94
CA ASN A 107 -3.05 -0.96 -3.59
C ASN A 107 -2.55 -2.40 -3.70
N ASP A 108 -2.02 -2.77 -4.89
CA ASP A 108 -1.76 -4.16 -5.21
C ASP A 108 -0.39 -4.61 -4.64
N VAL A 109 0.65 -3.74 -4.71
CA VAL A 109 1.96 -4.13 -4.19
C VAL A 109 2.03 -3.91 -2.68
N ILE A 110 1.90 -2.66 -2.20
CA ILE A 110 2.10 -2.36 -0.78
C ILE A 110 0.92 -2.86 0.06
N GLY A 111 -0.32 -2.66 -0.42
CA GLY A 111 -1.53 -3.08 0.26
C GLY A 111 -1.61 -4.59 0.47
N ASP A 112 -1.20 -5.38 -0.54
CA ASP A 112 -1.21 -6.84 -0.48
C ASP A 112 -0.05 -7.39 0.36
N ILE A 113 1.16 -6.79 0.27
CA ILE A 113 2.28 -7.14 1.14
C ILE A 113 1.89 -6.93 2.61
N CYS A 114 1.28 -5.79 2.96
CA CYS A 114 0.80 -5.54 4.32
C CYS A 114 -0.27 -6.57 4.75
N GLY A 115 -1.12 -7.01 3.82
CA GLY A 115 -2.11 -8.07 4.07
C GLY A 115 -1.46 -9.41 4.41
N VAL A 116 -0.50 -9.85 3.61
CA VAL A 116 0.25 -11.10 3.84
C VAL A 116 1.03 -11.03 5.17
N LEU A 117 1.69 -9.90 5.45
CA LEU A 117 2.43 -9.71 6.69
C LEU A 117 1.52 -9.73 7.92
N SER A 118 0.37 -9.03 7.86
CA SER A 118 -0.58 -9.03 8.98
C SER A 118 -1.14 -10.44 9.25
N GLY A 119 -1.38 -11.23 8.22
CA GLY A 119 -1.78 -12.62 8.34
C GLY A 119 -0.71 -13.49 9.01
N ALA A 120 0.56 -13.36 8.58
CA ALA A 120 1.68 -14.10 9.17
C ALA A 120 1.89 -13.72 10.65
N ILE A 121 1.87 -12.44 10.97
CA ILE A 121 2.01 -11.94 12.35
C ILE A 121 0.85 -12.44 13.22
N SER A 122 -0.37 -12.43 12.70
CA SER A 122 -1.56 -12.94 13.39
C SER A 122 -1.42 -14.43 13.73
N ALA A 123 -0.96 -15.25 12.79
CA ALA A 123 -0.73 -16.67 13.02
C ALA A 123 0.31 -16.90 14.14
N MET A 124 1.43 -16.18 14.12
CA MET A 124 2.47 -16.26 15.16
C MET A 124 1.95 -15.80 16.53
N LEU A 125 1.19 -14.72 16.59
CA LEU A 125 0.56 -14.23 17.81
C LEU A 125 -0.40 -15.27 18.40
N THR A 126 -1.19 -15.92 17.56
CA THR A 126 -2.11 -16.96 17.98
C THR A 126 -1.37 -18.09 18.70
N VAL A 127 -0.28 -18.60 18.11
CA VAL A 127 0.54 -19.65 18.74
C VAL A 127 1.06 -19.20 20.10
N LYS A 128 1.60 -17.98 20.20
CA LYS A 128 2.11 -17.42 21.48
C LYS A 128 1.01 -17.31 22.55
N ILE A 129 -0.17 -16.81 22.16
CA ILE A 129 -1.30 -16.64 23.09
C ILE A 129 -1.81 -18.01 23.55
N THR A 130 -1.99 -18.97 22.64
CA THR A 130 -2.44 -20.33 22.98
C THR A 130 -1.49 -21.01 23.96
N GLN A 131 -0.17 -20.90 23.72
CA GLN A 131 0.84 -21.45 24.63
C GLN A 131 0.85 -20.75 26.00
N SER A 132 0.63 -19.43 26.05
CA SER A 132 0.66 -18.68 27.31
C SER A 132 -0.56 -18.93 28.19
N ILE A 133 -1.72 -19.21 27.60
CA ILE A 133 -2.99 -19.39 28.35
C ILE A 133 -3.28 -20.88 28.59
N GLY A 134 -2.57 -21.78 27.91
CA GLY A 134 -2.80 -23.24 28.06
C GLY A 134 -4.14 -23.68 27.48
N LEU A 135 -4.67 -22.99 26.49
CA LEU A 135 -5.94 -23.34 25.85
C LEU A 135 -5.76 -24.56 24.95
N ASN A 136 -6.61 -25.57 25.16
CA ASN A 136 -6.71 -26.77 24.28
C ASN A 136 -7.58 -26.50 23.03
N PHE A 137 -8.04 -25.27 22.83
CA PHE A 137 -8.89 -24.88 21.71
C PHE A 137 -8.09 -24.05 20.69
N ASP A 138 -8.26 -24.37 19.42
CA ASP A 138 -7.58 -23.66 18.34
C ASP A 138 -8.31 -22.32 18.05
N ILE A 139 -7.76 -21.23 18.60
CA ILE A 139 -8.27 -19.87 18.40
C ILE A 139 -7.77 -19.24 17.09
N GLN A 140 -7.00 -19.98 16.27
CA GLN A 140 -6.39 -19.46 15.06
C GLN A 140 -7.43 -18.94 14.05
N PHE A 141 -8.54 -19.64 13.90
CA PHE A 141 -9.61 -19.23 12.98
C PHE A 141 -10.26 -17.91 13.42
N ILE A 142 -10.50 -17.75 14.72
CA ILE A 142 -11.11 -16.54 15.28
C ILE A 142 -10.16 -15.35 15.12
N MET A 143 -8.89 -15.52 15.45
CA MET A 143 -7.88 -14.47 15.32
C MET A 143 -7.68 -14.06 13.85
N SER A 144 -7.58 -15.02 12.95
CA SER A 144 -7.45 -14.76 11.52
C SER A 144 -8.67 -14.02 10.96
N ALA A 145 -9.87 -14.44 11.34
CA ALA A 145 -11.11 -13.79 10.93
C ALA A 145 -11.21 -12.35 11.45
N LEU A 146 -10.82 -12.12 12.70
CA LEU A 146 -10.81 -10.80 13.33
C LEU A 146 -9.84 -9.85 12.62
N VAL A 147 -8.60 -10.29 12.38
CA VAL A 147 -7.59 -9.50 11.65
C VAL A 147 -8.02 -9.21 10.22
N ALA A 148 -8.57 -10.20 9.52
CA ALA A 148 -9.11 -10.03 8.17
C ALA A 148 -10.26 -9.02 8.16
N SER A 149 -11.20 -9.13 9.11
CA SER A 149 -12.35 -8.22 9.22
C SER A 149 -11.92 -6.78 9.49
N ILE A 150 -10.97 -6.55 10.39
CA ILE A 150 -10.41 -5.22 10.67
C ILE A 150 -9.70 -4.67 9.44
N THR A 151 -8.91 -5.47 8.76
CA THR A 151 -8.17 -5.05 7.57
C THR A 151 -9.11 -4.68 6.43
N VAL A 152 -10.05 -5.56 6.10
CA VAL A 152 -11.01 -5.35 5.00
C VAL A 152 -11.97 -4.22 5.33
N GLY A 153 -12.50 -4.19 6.57
CA GLY A 153 -13.38 -3.12 7.05
C GLY A 153 -12.68 -1.76 7.04
N GLY A 154 -11.43 -1.72 7.51
CA GLY A 154 -10.59 -0.51 7.47
C GLY A 154 -10.35 0.00 6.05
N LYS A 155 -10.02 -0.90 5.11
CA LYS A 155 -9.89 -0.57 3.69
C LYS A 155 -11.20 -0.07 3.09
N ALA A 156 -12.34 -0.68 3.44
CA ALA A 156 -13.66 -0.26 2.93
C ALA A 156 -14.02 1.17 3.38
N LEU A 157 -13.85 1.48 4.66
CA LEU A 157 -14.03 2.83 5.18
C LEU A 157 -13.04 3.82 4.57
N GLY A 158 -11.78 3.43 4.46
CA GLY A 158 -10.71 4.23 3.86
C GLY A 158 -11.00 4.60 2.40
N LYS A 159 -11.50 3.66 1.59
CA LYS A 159 -11.86 3.90 0.19
C LYS A 159 -12.99 4.92 0.05
N ASN A 160 -13.97 4.89 0.94
CA ASN A 160 -15.05 5.88 0.92
C ASN A 160 -14.52 7.28 1.28
N PHE A 161 -13.68 7.37 2.31
CA PHE A 161 -12.99 8.61 2.68
C PHE A 161 -12.08 9.13 1.56
N ALA A 162 -11.35 8.24 0.89
CA ALA A 162 -10.48 8.57 -0.23
C ALA A 162 -11.23 9.25 -1.39
N LYS A 163 -12.41 8.73 -1.74
CA LYS A 163 -13.26 9.30 -2.81
C LYS A 163 -13.79 10.69 -2.48
N THR A 164 -14.11 10.95 -1.21
CA THR A 164 -14.66 12.24 -0.78
C THR A 164 -13.60 13.32 -0.58
N LYS A 165 -12.34 12.95 -0.29
CA LYS A 165 -11.25 13.87 0.05
C LYS A 165 -10.01 13.69 -0.83
N CYS A 166 -10.19 13.18 -2.06
CA CYS A 166 -9.11 12.81 -2.96
C CYS A 166 -8.08 13.95 -3.18
N THR A 167 -8.55 15.16 -3.44
CA THR A 167 -7.69 16.33 -3.69
C THR A 167 -6.80 16.64 -2.48
N ASN A 168 -7.37 16.64 -1.28
CA ASN A 168 -6.62 16.93 -0.06
C ASN A 168 -5.58 15.86 0.23
N ILE A 169 -5.94 14.58 0.03
CA ILE A 169 -5.03 13.45 0.24
C ILE A 169 -3.87 13.53 -0.74
N ILE A 170 -4.15 13.72 -2.04
CA ILE A 170 -3.10 13.80 -3.04
C ILE A 170 -2.23 15.05 -2.86
N TYR A 171 -2.80 16.16 -2.44
CA TYR A 171 -2.03 17.34 -2.08
C TYR A 171 -1.07 17.06 -0.92
N ALA A 172 -1.52 16.39 0.15
CA ALA A 172 -0.69 16.03 1.29
C ALA A 172 0.47 15.10 0.86
N VAL A 173 0.17 14.05 0.08
CA VAL A 173 1.18 13.14 -0.46
C VAL A 173 2.18 13.85 -1.36
N ALA A 174 1.70 14.68 -2.28
CA ALA A 174 2.56 15.43 -3.19
C ALA A 174 3.44 16.46 -2.46
N LYS A 175 2.94 17.06 -1.38
CA LYS A 175 3.72 17.97 -0.53
C LYS A 175 4.87 17.23 0.16
N VAL A 176 4.63 16.04 0.70
CA VAL A 176 5.67 15.20 1.29
C VAL A 176 6.70 14.80 0.24
N LEU A 177 6.26 14.29 -0.92
CA LEU A 177 7.17 13.89 -2.00
C LEU A 177 7.96 15.07 -2.57
N SER A 178 7.40 16.28 -2.62
CA SER A 178 8.11 17.46 -3.08
C SER A 178 9.28 17.88 -2.20
N ILE A 179 9.37 17.37 -0.97
CA ILE A 179 10.52 17.57 -0.06
C ILE A 179 11.71 16.72 -0.52
N PHE A 180 11.43 15.54 -1.09
CA PHE A 180 12.44 14.61 -1.60
C PHE A 180 12.82 14.88 -3.06
N GLU A 181 12.06 15.69 -3.79
CA GLU A 181 12.29 16.05 -5.21
C GLU A 181 13.18 17.32 -5.34
N LYS A 182 14.13 17.53 -4.41
CA LYS A 182 15.09 18.63 -4.43
C LYS A 182 16.30 18.31 -5.29
#